data_f0ccc2d88444fbe9856e22bb58f2d817
#
_entry.id   f0ccc2d88444fbe9856e22bb58f2d817
#
_cell.length_a   1.000
_cell.length_b   1.000
_cell.length_c   1.000
_cell.angle_alpha   90.00
_cell.angle_beta   90.00
_cell.angle_gamma   90.00
#
_symmetry.space_group_name_H-M   'P 1'
#
loop_
_entity.id
_entity.type
_entity.pdbx_description
1 polymer ?
#
loop_
_entity_poly.entity_id
_entity_poly.type
_entity_poly.pdbx_seq_one_letter_code
_entity_poly.pdbx_strand_id
1 'polypeptide(L)'
;EIAFSGRSNVGKSTLINRILQRKKLARTSSTPGKTQQLNYYWINEQFYFVDLPGYGYVRGGINLREKLGRMTRGYVEKREPLRAIIQLVDIRHGPTELDLMMIDWLKEMQRTFLLVFTKADKLSQSKQKQLFDRLESEGTLAGISFVPFSALNGQGRQDVLGWIENVLEEPTDL
;
A
#
# COMPACT_ATOMS: atom_id res chain seq x y z
N GLU A 1 -3.77 11.99 7.69
CA GLU A 1 -4.29 10.84 6.92
C GLU A 1 -3.16 9.88 6.55
N ILE A 2 -3.43 8.57 6.62
CA ILE A 2 -2.56 7.49 6.11
C ILE A 2 -3.32 6.80 4.98
N ALA A 3 -2.79 6.82 3.76
CA ALA A 3 -3.45 6.24 2.61
C ALA A 3 -2.95 4.82 2.32
N PHE A 4 -3.83 3.98 1.79
CA PHE A 4 -3.51 2.63 1.33
C PHE A 4 -3.68 2.55 -0.18
N SER A 5 -2.61 2.19 -0.86
CA SER A 5 -2.52 2.07 -2.31
C SER A 5 -2.06 0.67 -2.73
N GLY A 6 -2.42 0.25 -3.91
CA GLY A 6 -2.01 -1.05 -4.45
C GLY A 6 -2.90 -1.50 -5.59
N ARG A 7 -2.46 -2.53 -6.29
CA ARG A 7 -3.24 -3.13 -7.37
C ARG A 7 -4.55 -3.72 -6.88
N SER A 8 -5.51 -3.81 -7.78
CA SER A 8 -6.74 -4.57 -7.53
C SER A 8 -6.40 -6.00 -7.07
N ASN A 9 -7.06 -6.47 -6.01
CA ASN A 9 -6.87 -7.81 -5.42
C ASN A 9 -5.50 -8.07 -4.77
N VAL A 10 -4.70 -7.04 -4.49
CA VAL A 10 -3.42 -7.16 -3.77
C VAL A 10 -3.60 -7.57 -2.30
N GLY A 11 -4.79 -7.39 -1.74
CA GLY A 11 -5.10 -7.67 -0.32
C GLY A 11 -5.27 -6.43 0.55
N LYS A 12 -5.49 -5.25 -0.07
CA LYS A 12 -5.58 -3.95 0.62
C LYS A 12 -6.66 -3.91 1.71
N SER A 13 -7.91 -4.22 1.37
CA SER A 13 -9.01 -4.25 2.34
C SER A 13 -8.81 -5.33 3.42
N THR A 14 -8.17 -6.44 3.06
CA THR A 14 -7.83 -7.51 4.02
C THR A 14 -6.78 -7.03 5.03
N LEU A 15 -5.76 -6.30 4.56
CA LEU A 15 -4.74 -5.70 5.41
C LEU A 15 -5.36 -4.66 6.37
N ILE A 16 -6.17 -3.73 5.86
CA ILE A 16 -6.86 -2.71 6.66
C ILE A 16 -7.69 -3.39 7.77
N ASN A 17 -8.50 -4.37 7.42
CA ASN A 17 -9.32 -5.13 8.40
C ASN A 17 -8.44 -5.82 9.45
N ARG A 18 -7.30 -6.40 9.04
CA ARG A 18 -6.38 -7.09 9.96
C ARG A 18 -5.66 -6.14 10.90
N ILE A 19 -5.24 -4.98 10.41
CA ILE A 19 -4.62 -3.92 11.24
C ILE A 19 -5.60 -3.44 12.29
N LEU A 20 -6.82 -3.12 11.88
CA LEU A 20 -7.88 -2.60 12.75
C LEU A 20 -8.57 -3.66 13.62
N GLN A 21 -8.21 -4.94 13.46
CA GLN A 21 -8.86 -6.07 14.14
C GLN A 21 -10.38 -6.10 13.92
N ARG A 22 -10.85 -5.63 12.76
CA ARG A 22 -12.26 -5.60 12.35
C ARG A 22 -12.52 -6.56 11.21
N LYS A 23 -13.58 -7.35 11.29
CA LYS A 23 -13.84 -8.40 10.28
C LYS A 23 -14.38 -7.88 8.95
N LYS A 24 -15.00 -6.70 8.90
CA LYS A 24 -15.71 -6.21 7.70
C LYS A 24 -15.76 -4.69 7.59
N LEU A 25 -14.80 -3.96 8.15
CA LEU A 25 -14.80 -2.49 8.05
C LEU A 25 -14.52 -2.08 6.61
N ALA A 26 -13.42 -2.56 6.05
CA ALA A 26 -13.12 -2.40 4.62
C ALA A 26 -13.76 -3.56 3.84
N ARG A 27 -14.46 -3.22 2.75
CA ARG A 27 -15.14 -4.22 1.91
C ARG A 27 -14.13 -5.00 1.10
N THR A 28 -14.01 -6.29 1.38
CA THR A 28 -13.21 -7.21 0.53
C THR A 28 -14.03 -7.64 -0.67
N SER A 29 -13.44 -7.63 -1.86
CA SER A 29 -14.07 -8.10 -3.09
C SER A 29 -13.07 -8.87 -3.93
N SER A 30 -13.47 -9.99 -4.50
CA SER A 30 -12.72 -10.71 -5.51
C SER A 30 -12.89 -10.11 -6.92
N THR A 31 -13.86 -9.21 -7.10
CA THR A 31 -14.13 -8.57 -8.41
C THR A 31 -13.27 -7.34 -8.58
N PRO A 32 -12.40 -7.27 -9.60
CA PRO A 32 -11.57 -6.10 -9.87
C PRO A 32 -12.40 -4.86 -10.25
N GLY A 33 -11.92 -3.67 -9.90
CA GLY A 33 -12.54 -2.39 -10.29
C GLY A 33 -13.74 -1.96 -9.45
N LYS A 34 -14.01 -2.61 -8.31
CA LYS A 34 -15.20 -2.32 -7.49
C LYS A 34 -15.07 -1.06 -6.62
N THR A 35 -13.86 -0.66 -6.24
CA THR A 35 -13.62 0.58 -5.47
C THR A 35 -13.31 1.70 -6.45
N GLN A 36 -14.30 2.54 -6.74
CA GLN A 36 -14.15 3.73 -7.59
C GLN A 36 -14.15 5.03 -6.76
N GLN A 37 -14.12 4.92 -5.43
CA GLN A 37 -14.21 6.02 -4.49
C GLN A 37 -13.09 5.92 -3.45
N LEU A 38 -12.72 7.06 -2.85
CA LEU A 38 -11.90 7.09 -1.66
C LEU A 38 -12.76 6.72 -0.45
N ASN A 39 -12.34 5.71 0.32
CA ASN A 39 -13.05 5.35 1.54
C ASN A 39 -12.23 5.82 2.75
N TYR A 40 -12.86 6.65 3.58
CA TYR A 40 -12.27 7.18 4.80
C TYR A 40 -12.74 6.39 6.00
N TYR A 41 -11.80 5.98 6.84
CA TYR A 41 -12.06 5.31 8.11
C TYR A 41 -11.50 6.16 9.24
N TRP A 42 -12.37 6.68 10.10
CA TRP A 42 -11.97 7.44 11.28
C TRP A 42 -11.42 6.50 12.36
N ILE A 43 -10.18 6.69 12.77
CA ILE A 43 -9.44 5.77 13.64
C ILE A 43 -9.19 6.45 14.98
N ASN A 44 -9.71 5.83 16.05
CA ASN A 44 -9.50 6.25 17.44
C ASN A 44 -9.75 7.74 17.69
N GLU A 45 -10.64 8.37 16.92
CA GLU A 45 -10.95 9.80 17.00
C GLU A 45 -9.74 10.73 16.81
N GLN A 46 -8.71 10.26 16.07
CA GLN A 46 -7.45 10.97 15.92
C GLN A 46 -7.05 11.21 14.47
N PHE A 47 -7.18 10.20 13.61
CA PHE A 47 -6.72 10.29 12.23
C PHE A 47 -7.54 9.41 11.28
N TYR A 48 -7.31 9.55 9.98
CA TYR A 48 -8.00 8.75 8.98
C TYR A 48 -7.07 7.73 8.31
N PHE A 49 -7.59 6.49 8.14
CA PHE A 49 -7.14 5.62 7.08
C PHE A 49 -7.94 5.91 5.81
N VAL A 50 -7.24 5.99 4.68
CA VAL A 50 -7.87 6.29 3.39
C VAL A 50 -7.59 5.17 2.41
N ASP A 51 -8.63 4.41 2.06
CA ASP A 51 -8.53 3.31 1.09
C ASP A 51 -8.67 3.86 -0.32
N LEU A 52 -7.54 3.92 -1.07
CA LEU A 52 -7.52 4.40 -2.44
C LEU A 52 -8.05 3.33 -3.40
N PRO A 53 -8.66 3.72 -4.55
CA PRO A 53 -9.01 2.77 -5.60
C PRO A 53 -7.83 1.93 -6.03
N GLY A 54 -8.05 0.62 -6.19
CA GLY A 54 -7.01 -0.28 -6.71
C GLY A 54 -6.71 0.03 -8.18
N TYR A 55 -5.43 0.17 -8.52
CA TYR A 55 -5.00 0.40 -9.90
C TYR A 55 -4.79 -0.89 -10.68
N GLY A 56 -4.61 -0.78 -12.01
CA GLY A 56 -4.23 -1.89 -12.89
C GLY A 56 -5.38 -2.66 -13.52
N TYR A 57 -6.65 -2.33 -13.23
CA TYR A 57 -7.78 -2.93 -13.90
C TYR A 57 -8.38 -1.96 -14.93
N VAL A 58 -7.74 -1.86 -16.10
CA VAL A 58 -8.27 -1.12 -17.23
C VAL A 58 -8.13 -1.98 -18.49
N ARG A 59 -9.22 -2.19 -19.21
CA ARG A 59 -9.20 -2.83 -20.53
C ARG A 59 -8.69 -1.83 -21.57
N GLY A 60 -7.63 -2.17 -22.30
CA GLY A 60 -7.11 -1.36 -23.40
C GLY A 60 -5.75 -0.68 -23.08
N GLY A 61 -5.03 -0.27 -24.12
CA GLY A 61 -3.67 0.28 -24.08
C GLY A 61 -3.59 1.72 -23.57
N ILE A 62 -4.00 1.95 -22.36
CA ILE A 62 -4.09 3.26 -21.68
C ILE A 62 -2.80 3.54 -20.93
N ASN A 63 -2.35 4.80 -20.90
CA ASN A 63 -1.10 5.20 -20.23
C ASN A 63 -1.21 5.11 -18.69
N LEU A 64 -0.05 5.17 -17.98
CA LEU A 64 0.01 5.03 -16.53
C LEU A 64 -0.90 6.01 -15.79
N ARG A 65 -1.00 7.26 -16.26
CA ARG A 65 -1.79 8.31 -15.62
C ARG A 65 -3.27 7.92 -15.55
N GLU A 66 -3.77 7.22 -16.56
CA GLU A 66 -5.13 6.72 -16.61
C GLU A 66 -5.28 5.44 -15.78
N LYS A 67 -4.23 4.60 -15.72
CA LYS A 67 -4.22 3.36 -14.92
C LYS A 67 -4.22 3.62 -13.40
N LEU A 68 -3.60 4.71 -12.94
CA LEU A 68 -3.65 5.14 -11.53
C LEU A 68 -4.95 5.87 -11.17
N GLY A 69 -5.72 6.28 -12.18
CA GLY A 69 -6.95 7.03 -11.98
C GLY A 69 -6.69 8.49 -11.56
N ARG A 70 -7.46 9.41 -12.11
CA ARG A 70 -7.36 10.86 -11.81
C ARG A 70 -7.55 11.15 -10.31
N MET A 71 -8.39 10.36 -9.65
CA MET A 71 -8.74 10.56 -8.25
C MET A 71 -7.55 10.23 -7.33
N THR A 72 -6.90 9.07 -7.49
CA THR A 72 -5.73 8.68 -6.71
C THR A 72 -4.59 9.67 -6.91
N ARG A 73 -4.36 10.08 -8.15
CA ARG A 73 -3.33 11.04 -8.48
C ARG A 73 -3.59 12.40 -7.82
N GLY A 74 -4.79 12.96 -8.01
CA GLY A 74 -5.16 14.25 -7.42
C GLY A 74 -5.11 14.23 -5.88
N TYR A 75 -5.46 13.10 -5.27
CA TYR A 75 -5.35 12.91 -3.84
C TYR A 75 -3.89 12.91 -3.38
N VAL A 76 -3.03 12.08 -3.97
CA VAL A 76 -1.61 11.98 -3.58
C VAL A 76 -0.86 13.28 -3.84
N GLU A 77 -1.11 13.95 -4.97
CA GLU A 77 -0.41 15.19 -5.34
C GLU A 77 -0.79 16.39 -4.45
N LYS A 78 -2.08 16.53 -4.10
CA LYS A 78 -2.64 17.78 -3.57
C LYS A 78 -3.15 17.71 -2.14
N ARG A 79 -3.23 16.50 -1.57
CA ARG A 79 -3.84 16.34 -0.25
C ARG A 79 -2.87 16.72 0.87
N GLU A 80 -3.04 17.89 1.46
CA GLU A 80 -2.21 18.41 2.55
C GLU A 80 -2.24 17.52 3.81
N PRO A 81 -3.39 17.01 4.30
CA PRO A 81 -3.42 16.13 5.47
C PRO A 81 -2.81 14.74 5.25
N LEU A 82 -2.41 14.38 4.02
CA LEU A 82 -1.78 13.10 3.72
C LEU A 82 -0.35 13.07 4.25
N ARG A 83 -0.13 12.32 5.33
CA ARG A 83 1.19 12.18 5.95
C ARG A 83 2.02 11.07 5.33
N ALA A 84 1.39 9.94 5.02
CA ALA A 84 2.12 8.82 4.45
C ALA A 84 1.21 7.87 3.67
N ILE A 85 1.85 6.99 2.89
CA ILE A 85 1.18 6.02 2.03
C ILE A 85 1.70 4.62 2.37
N ILE A 86 0.80 3.67 2.55
CA ILE A 86 1.12 2.24 2.59
C ILE A 86 0.87 1.69 1.20
N GLN A 87 1.96 1.40 0.50
CA GLN A 87 1.95 0.84 -0.85
C GLN A 87 2.03 -0.68 -0.78
N LEU A 88 1.01 -1.38 -1.28
CA LEU A 88 0.92 -2.82 -1.21
C LEU A 88 1.39 -3.50 -2.50
N VAL A 89 2.15 -4.57 -2.33
CA VAL A 89 2.66 -5.45 -3.40
C VAL A 89 2.34 -6.90 -3.04
N ASP A 90 1.93 -7.71 -3.99
CA ASP A 90 1.72 -9.15 -3.77
C ASP A 90 3.08 -9.88 -3.82
N ILE A 91 3.52 -10.42 -2.68
CA ILE A 91 4.83 -11.05 -2.55
C ILE A 91 5.05 -12.22 -3.51
N ARG A 92 3.97 -12.90 -3.91
CA ARG A 92 4.04 -14.10 -4.76
C ARG A 92 4.65 -13.81 -6.13
N HIS A 93 4.48 -12.60 -6.61
CA HIS A 93 4.93 -12.16 -7.93
C HIS A 93 6.05 -11.12 -7.84
N GLY A 94 6.28 -10.55 -6.64
CA GLY A 94 7.09 -9.35 -6.48
C GLY A 94 6.44 -8.12 -7.12
N PRO A 95 7.12 -6.97 -7.15
CA PRO A 95 6.62 -5.77 -7.80
C PRO A 95 6.42 -6.02 -9.29
N THR A 96 5.21 -5.73 -9.78
CA THR A 96 4.93 -5.70 -11.21
C THR A 96 5.37 -4.36 -11.80
N GLU A 97 5.40 -4.25 -13.12
CA GLU A 97 5.71 -2.99 -13.82
C GLU A 97 4.88 -1.81 -13.27
N LEU A 98 3.56 -2.02 -13.02
CA LEU A 98 2.70 -0.99 -12.44
C LEU A 98 3.05 -0.66 -10.99
N ASP A 99 3.49 -1.64 -10.21
CA ASP A 99 3.93 -1.40 -8.83
C ASP A 99 5.24 -0.59 -8.83
N LEU A 100 6.18 -0.93 -9.71
CA LEU A 100 7.45 -0.18 -9.88
C LEU A 100 7.17 1.27 -10.29
N MET A 101 6.32 1.49 -11.29
CA MET A 101 5.93 2.83 -11.73
C MET A 101 5.28 3.64 -10.60
N MET A 102 4.47 2.99 -9.73
CA MET A 102 3.87 3.66 -8.56
C MET A 102 4.94 4.02 -7.53
N ILE A 103 5.87 3.11 -7.26
CA ILE A 103 6.99 3.33 -6.32
C ILE A 103 7.85 4.51 -6.80
N ASP A 104 8.24 4.52 -8.08
CA ASP A 104 9.04 5.58 -8.65
C ASP A 104 8.32 6.93 -8.59
N TRP A 105 7.04 6.95 -8.91
CA TRP A 105 6.24 8.16 -8.81
C TRP A 105 6.14 8.68 -7.37
N LEU A 106 5.97 7.81 -6.37
CA LEU A 106 5.97 8.22 -4.95
C LEU A 106 7.33 8.79 -4.51
N LYS A 107 8.44 8.23 -5.02
CA LYS A 107 9.79 8.77 -4.81
C LYS A 107 9.94 10.17 -5.43
N GLU A 108 9.53 10.33 -6.68
CA GLU A 108 9.57 11.62 -7.39
C GLU A 108 8.76 12.70 -6.66
N MET A 109 7.60 12.31 -6.11
CA MET A 109 6.75 13.19 -5.32
C MET A 109 7.25 13.42 -3.88
N GLN A 110 8.37 12.81 -3.50
CA GLN A 110 8.95 12.87 -2.16
C GLN A 110 7.93 12.53 -1.06
N ARG A 111 7.00 11.60 -1.34
CA ARG A 111 6.01 11.15 -0.36
C ARG A 111 6.61 10.10 0.57
N THR A 112 6.38 10.25 1.85
CA THR A 112 6.69 9.21 2.85
C THR A 112 5.83 7.99 2.58
N PHE A 113 6.44 6.81 2.39
CA PHE A 113 5.69 5.59 2.17
C PHE A 113 6.39 4.34 2.70
N LEU A 114 5.58 3.33 3.02
CA LEU A 114 6.00 1.98 3.40
C LEU A 114 5.58 1.00 2.30
N LEU A 115 6.50 0.14 1.86
CA LEU A 115 6.15 -1.00 1.04
C LEU A 115 5.69 -2.17 1.91
N VAL A 116 4.47 -2.67 1.66
CA VAL A 116 3.96 -3.84 2.35
C VAL A 116 3.78 -4.99 1.37
N PHE A 117 4.61 -6.03 1.52
CA PHE A 117 4.52 -7.24 0.71
C PHE A 117 3.48 -8.19 1.30
N THR A 118 2.27 -8.13 0.75
CA THR A 118 1.12 -8.92 1.22
C THR A 118 1.23 -10.40 0.87
N LYS A 119 0.42 -11.24 1.55
CA LYS A 119 0.35 -12.70 1.31
C LYS A 119 1.67 -13.42 1.60
N ALA A 120 2.44 -12.93 2.59
CA ALA A 120 3.74 -13.49 2.96
C ALA A 120 3.65 -14.99 3.33
N ASP A 121 2.50 -15.45 3.85
CA ASP A 121 2.21 -16.85 4.13
C ASP A 121 2.28 -17.78 2.89
N LYS A 122 2.27 -17.23 1.69
CA LYS A 122 2.33 -18.00 0.43
C LYS A 122 3.76 -18.31 -0.03
N LEU A 123 4.77 -17.72 0.61
CA LEU A 123 6.18 -18.00 0.33
C LEU A 123 6.89 -18.46 1.60
N SER A 124 7.78 -19.45 1.46
CA SER A 124 8.70 -19.83 2.54
C SER A 124 9.65 -18.66 2.88
N GLN A 125 10.18 -18.63 4.11
CA GLN A 125 11.13 -17.60 4.53
C GLN A 125 12.34 -17.50 3.61
N SER A 126 12.84 -18.64 3.11
CA SER A 126 13.96 -18.69 2.16
C SER A 126 13.61 -17.98 0.85
N LYS A 127 12.40 -18.21 0.31
CA LYS A 127 11.93 -17.53 -0.92
C LYS A 127 11.68 -16.04 -0.70
N GLN A 128 11.16 -15.66 0.47
CA GLN A 128 11.01 -14.25 0.85
C GLN A 128 12.38 -13.56 0.86
N LYS A 129 13.38 -14.18 1.54
CA LYS A 129 14.74 -13.66 1.59
C LYS A 129 15.34 -13.50 0.19
N GLN A 130 15.25 -14.53 -0.66
CA GLN A 130 15.75 -14.46 -2.04
C GLN A 130 15.10 -13.32 -2.84
N LEU A 131 13.79 -13.09 -2.66
CA LEU A 131 13.09 -11.99 -3.31
C LEU A 131 13.65 -10.65 -2.84
N PHE A 132 13.80 -10.44 -1.54
CA PHE A 132 14.28 -9.18 -0.99
C PHE A 132 15.75 -8.93 -1.35
N ASP A 133 16.63 -9.93 -1.24
CA ASP A 133 18.04 -9.82 -1.66
C ASP A 133 18.15 -9.40 -3.14
N ARG A 134 17.29 -9.93 -4.00
CA ARG A 134 17.20 -9.52 -5.40
C ARG A 134 16.75 -8.08 -5.56
N LEU A 135 15.62 -7.68 -4.93
CA LEU A 135 15.08 -6.33 -5.03
C LEU A 135 16.04 -5.27 -4.47
N GLU A 136 16.82 -5.61 -3.44
CA GLU A 136 17.89 -4.77 -2.92
C GLU A 136 19.03 -4.63 -3.92
N SER A 137 19.48 -5.74 -4.51
CA SER A 137 20.55 -5.72 -5.52
C SER A 137 20.17 -4.97 -6.80
N GLU A 138 18.89 -4.99 -7.17
CA GLU A 138 18.31 -4.22 -8.28
C GLU A 138 18.08 -2.73 -7.92
N GLY A 139 18.31 -2.31 -6.66
CA GLY A 139 18.08 -0.96 -6.18
C GLY A 139 16.62 -0.58 -5.99
N THR A 140 15.68 -1.51 -6.18
CA THR A 140 14.24 -1.26 -6.04
C THR A 140 13.88 -0.81 -4.63
N LEU A 141 14.50 -1.43 -3.61
CA LEU A 141 14.27 -1.13 -2.20
C LEU A 141 15.20 -0.06 -1.63
N ALA A 142 16.07 0.55 -2.44
CA ALA A 142 17.00 1.55 -1.96
C ALA A 142 16.28 2.75 -1.32
N GLY A 143 16.58 2.98 -0.02
CA GLY A 143 15.99 4.07 0.77
C GLY A 143 14.51 3.90 1.10
N ILE A 144 13.95 2.69 0.95
CA ILE A 144 12.53 2.42 1.23
C ILE A 144 12.42 1.43 2.39
N SER A 145 11.60 1.77 3.39
CA SER A 145 11.17 0.80 4.40
C SER A 145 10.18 -0.19 3.81
N PHE A 146 10.34 -1.48 4.15
CA PHE A 146 9.40 -2.50 3.70
C PHE A 146 9.10 -3.55 4.76
N VAL A 147 7.92 -4.17 4.67
CA VAL A 147 7.43 -5.18 5.62
C VAL A 147 6.77 -6.33 4.86
N PRO A 148 7.19 -7.59 5.07
CA PRO A 148 6.41 -8.76 4.67
C PRO A 148 5.20 -8.93 5.60
N PHE A 149 4.01 -9.05 5.01
CA PHE A 149 2.75 -9.07 5.75
C PHE A 149 1.87 -10.27 5.37
N SER A 150 1.30 -10.93 6.40
CA SER A 150 0.25 -11.92 6.22
C SER A 150 -0.97 -11.62 7.08
N ALA A 151 -2.11 -11.45 6.42
CA ALA A 151 -3.38 -11.33 7.12
C ALA A 151 -3.83 -12.65 7.78
N LEU A 152 -3.32 -13.78 7.30
CA LEU A 152 -3.68 -15.11 7.80
C LEU A 152 -3.08 -15.36 9.19
N ASN A 153 -1.77 -15.22 9.32
CA ASN A 153 -1.04 -15.52 10.56
C ASN A 153 -0.64 -14.28 11.37
N GLY A 154 -0.83 -13.06 10.83
CA GLY A 154 -0.52 -11.80 11.50
C GLY A 154 0.93 -11.34 11.39
N GLN A 155 1.76 -12.03 10.58
CA GLN A 155 3.13 -11.60 10.29
C GLN A 155 3.15 -10.14 9.83
N GLY A 156 4.08 -9.34 10.35
CA GLY A 156 4.30 -7.95 9.97
C GLY A 156 3.25 -6.95 10.49
N ARG A 157 2.22 -7.41 11.22
CA ARG A 157 1.18 -6.50 11.72
C ARG A 157 1.74 -5.45 12.67
N GLN A 158 2.58 -5.86 13.61
CA GLN A 158 3.18 -4.93 14.59
C GLN A 158 4.16 -3.98 13.91
N ASP A 159 4.91 -4.45 12.92
CA ASP A 159 5.86 -3.62 12.18
C ASP A 159 5.13 -2.51 11.41
N VAL A 160 4.01 -2.84 10.76
CA VAL A 160 3.16 -1.84 10.07
C VAL A 160 2.56 -0.84 11.06
N LEU A 161 2.06 -1.31 12.22
CA LEU A 161 1.51 -0.42 13.24
C LEU A 161 2.57 0.51 13.81
N GLY A 162 3.74 -0.01 14.19
CA GLY A 162 4.84 0.79 14.72
C GLY A 162 5.31 1.84 13.70
N TRP A 163 5.37 1.50 12.42
CA TRP A 163 5.69 2.47 11.39
C TRP A 163 4.63 3.58 11.28
N ILE A 164 3.33 3.24 11.35
CA ILE A 164 2.24 4.21 11.34
C ILE A 164 2.34 5.14 12.55
N GLU A 165 2.57 4.59 13.75
CA GLU A 165 2.72 5.36 14.99
C GLU A 165 3.88 6.37 14.86
N ASN A 166 5.05 5.94 14.41
CA ASN A 166 6.21 6.82 14.19
C ASN A 166 5.85 7.98 13.23
N VAL A 167 5.22 7.69 12.11
CA VAL A 167 4.80 8.74 11.14
C VAL A 167 3.81 9.72 11.74
N LEU A 168 2.91 9.26 12.62
CA LEU A 168 1.92 10.14 13.26
C LEU A 168 2.52 11.00 14.37
N GLU A 169 3.59 10.53 15.04
CA GLU A 169 4.31 11.25 16.10
C GLU A 169 5.30 12.29 15.54
N GLU A 170 5.82 12.10 14.32
CA GLU A 170 6.70 13.08 13.69
C GLU A 170 6.01 14.46 13.60
N PRO A 171 6.65 15.55 13.99
CA PRO A 171 6.09 16.89 13.80
C PRO A 171 5.78 17.14 12.33
N THR A 172 4.65 17.76 12.05
CA THR A 172 4.37 18.25 10.70
C THR A 172 5.21 19.51 10.52
N ASP A 173 6.21 19.46 9.66
CA ASP A 173 6.88 20.69 9.21
C ASP A 173 5.80 21.57 8.54
N LEU A 174 5.38 22.61 9.27
CA LEU A 174 4.46 23.65 8.82
C LEU A 174 5.24 24.73 8.06
#